data_4c2b1ee2a250f66d7093bf022737d2c9
#
_entry.id   4c2b1ee2a250f66d7093bf022737d2c9
#
_cell.length_a   1.000
_cell.length_b   1.000
_cell.length_c   1.000
_cell.angle_alpha   90.00
_cell.angle_beta   90.00
_cell.angle_gamma   90.00
#
_symmetry.space_group_name_H-M   'P 1'
#
loop_
_entity.id
_entity.type
_entity.pdbx_description
1 polymer ?
#
loop_
_entity_poly.entity_id
_entity_poly.type
_entity_poly.pdbx_seq_one_letter_code
_entity_poly.pdbx_strand_id
1 'polypeptide(L)'
;MKQIIETDENLRELCVHGTPDFPLQINHDDISDFQDNYIRCHWHSELEISIVTEGKVLYLAGGKSFRLDTGYGLIINADTPHMMTPAGGNARFI
;
A
#
# COMPACT_ATOMS: atom_id res chain seq x y z
N MET A 1 18.01 1.57 -6.53
CA MET A 1 17.29 2.69 -5.90
C MET A 1 15.96 2.16 -5.36
N LYS A 2 15.64 2.52 -4.14
CA LYS A 2 14.38 2.08 -3.54
C LYS A 2 13.21 2.94 -4.02
N GLN A 3 12.02 2.35 -4.04
CA GLN A 3 10.81 3.04 -4.42
C GLN A 3 10.34 4.00 -3.34
N ILE A 4 9.68 5.05 -3.74
CA ILE A 4 9.00 5.97 -2.85
C ILE A 4 7.67 6.37 -3.51
N ILE A 5 6.61 6.43 -2.71
CA ILE A 5 5.32 6.92 -3.20
C ILE A 5 5.41 8.44 -3.34
N GLU A 6 5.27 8.93 -4.55
CA GLU A 6 5.24 10.37 -4.81
C GLU A 6 3.83 10.90 -4.63
N THR A 7 3.72 11.97 -3.85
CA THR A 7 2.43 12.59 -3.54
C THR A 7 2.47 14.09 -3.75
N ASP A 8 1.30 14.70 -3.87
CA ASP A 8 1.17 16.16 -3.79
C ASP A 8 1.18 16.63 -2.33
N GLU A 9 0.99 17.92 -2.10
CA GLU A 9 1.01 18.52 -0.76
C GLU A 9 -0.10 18.01 0.16
N ASN A 10 -1.16 17.41 -0.41
CA ASN A 10 -2.28 16.82 0.32
C ASN A 10 -2.14 15.30 0.49
N LEU A 11 -0.98 14.74 0.19
CA LEU A 11 -0.67 13.30 0.24
C LEU A 11 -1.39 12.47 -0.81
N ARG A 12 -1.95 13.09 -1.85
CA ARG A 12 -2.51 12.35 -2.98
C ARG A 12 -1.38 11.77 -3.82
N GLU A 13 -1.45 10.48 -4.12
CA GLU A 13 -0.46 9.82 -4.97
C GLU A 13 -0.50 10.38 -6.39
N LEU A 14 0.66 10.70 -6.94
CA LEU A 14 0.76 11.27 -8.29
C LEU A 14 0.65 10.21 -9.39
N CYS A 15 0.94 8.95 -9.06
CA CYS A 15 0.84 7.84 -10.01
C CYS A 15 -0.62 7.44 -10.19
N VAL A 16 -1.05 7.30 -11.44
CA VAL A 16 -2.38 6.78 -11.77
C VAL A 16 -2.29 5.27 -11.93
N HIS A 17 -3.16 4.53 -11.25
CA HIS A 17 -3.20 3.07 -11.31
C HIS A 17 -4.16 2.59 -12.40
N GLY A 18 -3.63 1.75 -13.30
CA GLY A 18 -4.41 1.28 -14.44
C GLY A 18 -4.55 2.32 -15.54
N THR A 19 -5.51 2.12 -16.41
CA THR A 19 -5.83 3.02 -17.52
C THR A 19 -7.34 3.33 -17.51
N PRO A 20 -7.78 4.39 -18.22
CA PRO A 20 -9.23 4.66 -18.32
C PRO A 20 -10.04 3.49 -18.88
N ASP A 21 -9.46 2.72 -19.81
CA ASP A 21 -10.13 1.56 -20.41
C ASP A 21 -10.04 0.31 -19.54
N PHE A 22 -9.02 0.22 -18.70
CA PHE A 22 -8.81 -0.89 -17.76
C PHE A 22 -8.28 -0.32 -16.45
N PRO A 23 -9.16 0.18 -15.58
CA PRO A 23 -8.76 0.86 -14.34
C PRO A 23 -8.38 -0.13 -13.24
N LEU A 24 -7.53 -1.10 -13.56
CA LEU A 24 -7.03 -2.10 -12.63
C LEU A 24 -5.53 -2.26 -12.83
N GLN A 25 -4.80 -2.27 -11.73
CA GLN A 25 -3.37 -2.53 -11.72
C GLN A 25 -3.07 -3.56 -10.63
N ILE A 26 -2.27 -4.57 -10.97
CA ILE A 26 -1.85 -5.60 -10.03
C ILE A 26 -0.34 -5.46 -9.85
N ASN A 27 0.08 -5.30 -8.60
CA ASN A 27 1.49 -5.21 -8.24
C ASN A 27 1.87 -6.34 -7.29
N HIS A 28 3.08 -6.88 -7.48
CA HIS A 28 3.69 -7.80 -6.54
C HIS A 28 4.85 -7.06 -5.89
N ASP A 29 4.72 -6.76 -4.60
CA ASP A 29 5.65 -5.87 -3.92
C ASP A 29 6.35 -6.56 -2.75
N ASP A 30 7.57 -6.08 -2.48
CA ASP A 30 8.36 -6.44 -1.32
C ASP A 30 8.62 -5.15 -0.55
N ILE A 31 8.31 -5.14 0.75
CA ILE A 31 8.42 -3.91 1.54
C ILE A 31 9.85 -3.36 1.55
N SER A 32 10.86 -4.22 1.40
CA SER A 32 12.25 -3.79 1.35
C SER A 32 12.62 -3.02 0.07
N ASP A 33 11.76 -3.07 -0.96
CA ASP A 33 11.94 -2.28 -2.19
C ASP A 33 11.54 -0.82 -2.01
N PHE A 34 10.90 -0.47 -0.89
CA PHE A 34 10.48 0.90 -0.60
C PHE A 34 11.49 1.58 0.32
N GLN A 35 11.63 2.91 0.18
CA GLN A 35 12.51 3.69 1.01
C GLN A 35 12.14 3.54 2.49
N ASP A 36 13.13 3.35 3.37
CA ASP A 36 12.97 3.14 4.81
C ASP A 36 12.12 1.93 5.17
N ASN A 37 11.92 1.00 4.23
CA ASN A 37 11.16 -0.25 4.40
C ASN A 37 9.73 0.00 4.87
N TYR A 38 9.09 1.07 4.36
CA TYR A 38 7.68 1.29 4.59
C TYR A 38 7.04 2.05 3.44
N ILE A 39 5.73 1.94 3.31
CA ILE A 39 4.96 2.72 2.35
C ILE A 39 4.37 3.91 3.08
N ARG A 40 4.84 5.11 2.75
CA ARG A 40 4.43 6.34 3.40
C ARG A 40 2.94 6.62 3.21
N CYS A 41 2.37 7.39 4.12
CA CYS A 41 0.97 7.77 4.05
C CYS A 41 0.65 8.48 2.73
N HIS A 42 -0.37 8.00 2.04
CA HIS A 42 -0.85 8.55 0.77
C HIS A 42 -2.31 8.16 0.56
N TRP A 43 -2.93 8.75 -0.45
CA TRP A 43 -4.25 8.34 -0.89
C TRP A 43 -4.35 8.49 -2.41
N HIS A 44 -5.29 7.76 -2.98
CA HIS A 44 -5.56 7.76 -4.42
C HIS A 44 -7.05 7.52 -4.64
N SER A 45 -7.52 7.85 -5.84
CA SER A 45 -8.94 7.72 -6.16
C SER A 45 -9.38 6.30 -6.48
N GLU A 46 -8.42 5.39 -6.62
CA GLU A 46 -8.69 3.98 -6.88
C GLU A 46 -8.96 3.21 -5.58
N LEU A 47 -9.85 2.24 -5.63
CA LEU A 47 -10.01 1.25 -4.57
C LEU A 47 -8.79 0.34 -4.55
N GLU A 48 -8.29 -0.01 -3.37
CA GLU A 48 -7.16 -0.91 -3.23
C GLU A 48 -7.59 -2.20 -2.54
N ILE A 49 -7.11 -3.33 -3.06
CA ILE A 49 -7.21 -4.64 -2.40
C ILE A 49 -5.78 -5.12 -2.19
N SER A 50 -5.41 -5.38 -0.95
CA SER A 50 -4.05 -5.80 -0.61
C SER A 50 -4.09 -7.12 0.16
N ILE A 51 -3.20 -8.04 -0.22
CA ILE A 51 -3.09 -9.36 0.42
C ILE A 51 -1.62 -9.57 0.77
N VAL A 52 -1.35 -9.95 2.03
CA VAL A 52 0.01 -10.29 2.47
C VAL A 52 0.31 -11.71 2.03
N THR A 53 1.33 -11.87 1.20
CA THR A 53 1.74 -13.18 0.69
C THR A 53 2.88 -13.79 1.48
N GLU A 54 3.66 -12.98 2.19
CA GLU A 54 4.75 -13.42 3.03
C GLU A 54 5.01 -12.40 4.13
N GLY A 55 5.19 -12.86 5.36
CA GLY A 55 5.49 -12.00 6.49
C GLY A 55 4.26 -11.38 7.13
N LYS A 56 4.46 -10.26 7.81
CA LYS A 56 3.42 -9.53 8.56
C LYS A 56 3.58 -8.04 8.32
N VAL A 57 2.47 -7.34 8.21
CA VAL A 57 2.48 -5.90 8.06
C VAL A 57 1.50 -5.25 9.02
N LEU A 58 1.76 -3.97 9.33
CA LEU A 58 0.84 -3.09 10.02
C LEU A 58 0.33 -2.07 9.01
N TYR A 59 -0.97 -2.07 8.78
CA TYR A 59 -1.66 -1.09 7.95
C TYR A 59 -2.29 -0.03 8.82
N LEU A 60 -2.12 1.23 8.44
CA LEU A 60 -2.85 2.35 9.02
C LEU A 60 -3.70 2.95 7.90
N ALA A 61 -5.02 2.90 8.08
CA ALA A 61 -5.95 3.36 7.06
C ALA A 61 -7.16 4.01 7.72
N GLY A 62 -7.51 5.21 7.27
CA GLY A 62 -8.69 5.93 7.77
C GLY A 62 -8.70 6.13 9.28
N GLY A 63 -7.55 6.32 9.91
CA GLY A 63 -7.42 6.51 11.34
C GLY A 63 -7.48 5.23 12.18
N LYS A 64 -7.49 4.05 11.51
CA LYS A 64 -7.50 2.75 12.19
C LYS A 64 -6.23 1.97 11.83
N SER A 65 -5.84 1.06 12.73
CA SER A 65 -4.68 0.20 12.51
C SER A 65 -5.12 -1.27 12.38
N PHE A 66 -4.46 -1.98 11.46
CA PHE A 66 -4.75 -3.39 11.18
C PHE A 66 -3.43 -4.14 11.06
N ARG A 67 -3.27 -5.21 11.86
CA ARG A 67 -2.15 -6.13 11.70
C ARG A 67 -2.58 -7.26 10.78
N LEU A 68 -1.84 -7.46 9.69
CA LEU A 68 -2.14 -8.52 8.73
C LEU A 68 -1.01 -9.54 8.71
N ASP A 69 -1.37 -10.80 8.91
CA ASP A 69 -0.48 -11.95 8.74
C ASP A 69 -0.57 -12.49 7.31
N THR A 70 0.34 -13.39 6.97
CA THR A 70 0.33 -14.07 5.67
C THR A 70 -1.04 -14.71 5.39
N GLY A 71 -1.56 -14.45 4.21
CA GLY A 71 -2.87 -14.95 3.77
C GLY A 71 -4.04 -14.03 4.07
N TYR A 72 -3.83 -12.98 4.84
CA TYR A 72 -4.87 -12.00 5.15
C TYR A 72 -4.74 -10.78 4.27
N GLY A 73 -5.86 -10.13 4.02
CA GLY A 73 -5.94 -8.96 3.15
C GLY A 73 -6.81 -7.86 3.71
N LEU A 74 -6.78 -6.73 3.04
CA LEU A 74 -7.53 -5.55 3.40
C LEU A 74 -8.04 -4.87 2.13
N ILE A 75 -9.27 -4.38 2.18
CA ILE A 75 -9.84 -3.53 1.14
C ILE A 75 -9.81 -2.10 1.64
N ILE A 76 -9.16 -1.23 0.87
CA ILE A 76 -9.06 0.20 1.19
C ILE A 76 -9.92 0.95 0.20
N ASN A 77 -10.91 1.67 0.70
CA ASN A 77 -11.80 2.46 -0.14
C ASN A 77 -11.03 3.58 -0.86
N ALA A 78 -11.57 4.02 -1.98
CA ALA A 78 -11.04 5.18 -2.70
C ALA A 78 -10.90 6.38 -1.77
N ASP A 79 -9.89 7.20 -2.02
CA ASP A 79 -9.62 8.46 -1.31
C ASP A 79 -9.33 8.31 0.19
N THR A 80 -9.02 7.10 0.66
CA THR A 80 -8.68 6.86 2.06
C THR A 80 -7.16 6.95 2.25
N PRO A 81 -6.65 7.88 3.09
CA PRO A 81 -5.23 7.91 3.42
C PRO A 81 -4.81 6.62 4.11
N HIS A 82 -3.70 6.06 3.68
CA HIS A 82 -3.20 4.80 4.24
C HIS A 82 -1.68 4.73 4.15
N MET A 83 -1.10 3.92 5.02
CA MET A 83 0.32 3.61 5.01
C MET A 83 0.53 2.17 5.49
N MET A 84 1.69 1.61 5.18
CA MET A 84 2.05 0.25 5.56
C MET A 84 3.48 0.23 6.10
N THR A 85 3.67 -0.48 7.21
CA THR A 85 4.99 -0.76 7.76
C THR A 85 5.14 -2.26 8.00
N PRO A 86 6.36 -2.82 8.00
CA PRO A 86 6.55 -4.20 8.40
C PRO A 86 6.25 -4.35 9.89
N ALA A 87 5.65 -5.48 10.26
CA ALA A 87 5.35 -5.80 11.66
C ALA A 87 6.32 -6.84 12.25
N GLY A 88 7.45 -7.07 11.58
CA GLY A 88 8.51 -7.98 11.99
C GLY A 88 9.21 -8.55 10.75
N GLY A 89 10.45 -8.18 10.51
CA GLY A 89 11.18 -8.64 9.34
C GLY A 89 10.60 -8.14 8.02
N ASN A 90 11.01 -8.77 6.92
CA ASN A 90 10.54 -8.40 5.59
C ASN A 90 9.12 -8.94 5.34
N ALA A 91 8.41 -8.31 4.43
CA ALA A 91 7.07 -8.73 4.03
C ALA A 91 6.87 -8.55 2.53
N ARG A 92 6.07 -9.43 1.94
CA ARG A 92 5.64 -9.35 0.55
C ARG A 92 4.12 -9.30 0.48
N PHE A 93 3.63 -8.58 -0.51
CA PHE A 93 2.19 -8.37 -0.67
C PHE A 93 1.82 -8.14 -2.14
N ILE A 94 0.57 -8.31 -2.43
CA ILE A 94 -0.01 -8.05 -3.74
C ILE A 94 -0.95 -6.87 -3.63
#